data_06c51b610e0805e5282588538b7bb4a2
#
_entry.id   06c51b610e0805e5282588538b7bb4a2
#
_cell.length_a   1.000
_cell.length_b   1.000
_cell.length_c   1.000
_cell.angle_alpha   90.00
_cell.angle_beta   90.00
_cell.angle_gamma   90.00
#
_symmetry.space_group_name_H-M   'P 1'
#
loop_
_entity.id
_entity.type
_entity.pdbx_description
1 polymer ?
#
loop_
_entity_poly.entity_id
_entity_poly.type
_entity_poly.pdbx_seq_one_letter_code
_entity_poly.pdbx_strand_id
1 'polypeptide(L)'
;MISANNVTLRIGKKALFEDVNIKFTEGNCYGLIGANGAGKSTFLKILTGQIEPSKGDVSITPGQRLSFLEQDHFKYDEYNVLDTVIMGNERLYQIMKEKEAIYAKEDFTEEDGNKASELEAEFADMNGWEAESDAAQLLNGLGVGTDLHYKTMAELNGSEKVKVLLAKALFGNPDILLLDEPTNHLDLDAIAWLEEFLINFENTVIVVSHDRYFLNKVCTQIADIDYAKIQLYAGNYDFWYESSQLIIKQMKEANKKKEEKIKELQEFISRFSANASKSKQATSRKRALEKIELDEIKPSSRKYPYIDFRPDREIGNEVLSVEHLSKTINGEKVLNDISFILNHNDKVAFVGSNEIAKTTLFQILAGEMEPDEGSFKWGVTTSQAYFPKDNTSEFDNDLTIVDWLTGYSPVKDVTYVRGFLGRMLFAGEDGVKKVKVLSGGEKVRCLLSKMMISGANCLIFDEPTNHLDMESITALNNGLIKFPGVALFSCHDHQFVETTANRIMEILPNGTLIDKITTYDEYLASDEMARKRTVFTADKEEDEN
;
A
#
# COMPACT_ATOMS: atom_id res chain seq x y z
N MET A 1 -22.93 -4.21 -14.76
CA MET A 1 -22.45 -2.81 -14.80
C MET A 1 -22.96 -2.05 -13.59
N ILE A 2 -22.12 -1.28 -12.94
CA ILE A 2 -22.51 -0.33 -11.90
C ILE A 2 -22.12 1.07 -12.35
N SER A 3 -22.97 2.04 -12.12
CA SER A 3 -22.72 3.44 -12.48
C SER A 3 -23.09 4.41 -11.37
N ALA A 4 -22.26 5.43 -11.22
CA ALA A 4 -22.54 6.59 -10.39
C ALA A 4 -23.02 7.73 -11.33
N ASN A 5 -24.14 8.35 -10.99
CA ASN A 5 -24.78 9.39 -11.79
C ASN A 5 -24.86 10.68 -10.97
N ASN A 6 -24.12 11.70 -11.37
CA ASN A 6 -24.06 13.01 -10.70
C ASN A 6 -23.82 12.92 -9.18
N VAL A 7 -22.99 11.98 -8.75
CA VAL A 7 -22.74 11.73 -7.34
C VAL A 7 -21.86 12.82 -6.76
N THR A 8 -22.34 13.45 -5.69
CA THR A 8 -21.62 14.46 -4.91
C THR A 8 -21.66 14.06 -3.43
N LEU A 9 -20.54 14.11 -2.77
CA LEU A 9 -20.43 13.92 -1.34
C LEU A 9 -19.73 15.10 -0.69
N ARG A 10 -20.41 15.75 0.27
CA ARG A 10 -19.89 16.85 1.07
C ARG A 10 -19.76 16.45 2.53
N ILE A 11 -18.64 16.82 3.13
CA ILE A 11 -18.45 16.78 4.58
C ILE A 11 -18.31 18.23 5.05
N GLY A 12 -19.35 18.75 5.67
CA GLY A 12 -19.44 20.17 6.01
C GLY A 12 -19.42 21.07 4.77
N LYS A 13 -18.47 22.00 4.72
CA LYS A 13 -18.32 22.91 3.58
C LYS A 13 -17.45 22.36 2.44
N LYS A 14 -16.74 21.27 2.67
CA LYS A 14 -15.81 20.67 1.70
C LYS A 14 -16.47 19.52 0.97
N ALA A 15 -16.40 19.54 -0.36
CA ALA A 15 -16.74 18.38 -1.16
C ALA A 15 -15.54 17.44 -1.25
N LEU A 16 -15.76 16.15 -1.00
CA LEU A 16 -14.76 15.10 -1.30
C LEU A 16 -14.70 14.86 -2.80
N PHE A 17 -15.87 14.78 -3.42
CA PHE A 17 -16.03 14.76 -4.89
C PHE A 17 -17.40 15.32 -5.29
N GLU A 18 -17.46 15.87 -6.49
CA GLU A 18 -18.64 16.55 -7.03
C GLU A 18 -18.95 16.07 -8.45
N ASP A 19 -20.24 15.92 -8.73
CA ASP A 19 -20.78 15.61 -10.06
C ASP A 19 -20.07 14.43 -10.75
N VAL A 20 -19.85 13.36 -9.99
CA VAL A 20 -19.19 12.16 -10.49
C VAL A 20 -20.13 11.37 -11.38
N ASN A 21 -19.73 11.21 -12.64
CA ASN A 21 -20.39 10.36 -13.62
C ASN A 21 -19.39 9.32 -14.09
N ILE A 22 -19.55 8.07 -13.64
CA ILE A 22 -18.62 6.99 -13.93
C ILE A 22 -19.37 5.68 -14.10
N LYS A 23 -18.96 4.88 -15.08
CA LYS A 23 -19.48 3.53 -15.33
C LYS A 23 -18.37 2.53 -15.20
N PHE A 24 -18.63 1.50 -14.41
CA PHE A 24 -17.77 0.35 -14.27
C PHE A 24 -18.38 -0.83 -14.99
N THR A 25 -17.66 -1.37 -15.97
CA THR A 25 -18.15 -2.39 -16.89
C THR A 25 -17.44 -3.72 -16.70
N GLU A 26 -18.07 -4.79 -17.17
CA GLU A 26 -17.53 -6.15 -17.13
C GLU A 26 -16.19 -6.27 -17.84
N GLY A 27 -15.38 -7.24 -17.43
CA GLY A 27 -14.08 -7.53 -18.01
C GLY A 27 -12.97 -6.60 -17.55
N ASN A 28 -13.24 -5.68 -16.63
CA ASN A 28 -12.26 -4.73 -16.12
C ASN A 28 -12.07 -4.85 -14.61
N CYS A 29 -10.83 -4.71 -14.19
CA CYS A 29 -10.46 -4.48 -12.81
C CYS A 29 -10.04 -3.02 -12.65
N TYR A 30 -10.82 -2.27 -11.89
CA TYR A 30 -10.59 -0.84 -11.63
C TYR A 30 -9.84 -0.67 -10.31
N GLY A 31 -8.66 -0.06 -10.36
CA GLY A 31 -7.95 0.39 -9.16
C GLY A 31 -8.43 1.78 -8.78
N LEU A 32 -9.12 1.91 -7.66
CA LEU A 32 -9.54 3.21 -7.12
C LEU A 32 -8.42 3.77 -6.26
N ILE A 33 -7.84 4.87 -6.73
CA ILE A 33 -6.70 5.52 -6.08
C ILE A 33 -7.03 6.97 -5.69
N GLY A 34 -6.28 7.51 -4.78
CA GLY A 34 -6.42 8.86 -4.27
C GLY A 34 -5.59 9.04 -3.01
N ALA A 35 -5.37 10.30 -2.60
CA ALA A 35 -4.70 10.60 -1.35
C ALA A 35 -5.45 10.03 -0.13
N ASN A 36 -4.76 9.86 0.99
CA ASN A 36 -5.43 9.52 2.24
C ASN A 36 -6.46 10.61 2.60
N GLY A 37 -7.68 10.17 2.90
CA GLY A 37 -8.79 11.09 3.15
C GLY A 37 -9.46 11.67 1.90
N ALA A 38 -9.11 11.23 0.69
CA ALA A 38 -9.77 11.66 -0.54
C ALA A 38 -11.18 11.07 -0.72
N GLY A 39 -11.52 10.04 0.06
CA GLY A 39 -12.84 9.43 0.04
C GLY A 39 -12.95 8.10 -0.71
N LYS A 40 -11.85 7.37 -0.88
CA LYS A 40 -11.83 6.05 -1.55
C LYS A 40 -12.81 5.06 -0.92
N SER A 41 -12.62 4.75 0.36
CA SER A 41 -13.49 3.82 1.09
C SER A 41 -14.93 4.34 1.19
N THR A 42 -15.10 5.65 1.31
CA THR A 42 -16.42 6.29 1.32
C THR A 42 -17.14 6.13 -0.02
N PHE A 43 -16.42 6.27 -1.12
CA PHE A 43 -16.98 6.04 -2.45
C PHE A 43 -17.42 4.58 -2.63
N LEU A 44 -16.64 3.61 -2.18
CA LEU A 44 -17.06 2.20 -2.18
C LEU A 44 -18.33 1.98 -1.36
N LYS A 45 -18.46 2.62 -0.20
CA LYS A 45 -19.66 2.55 0.64
C LYS A 45 -20.88 3.18 -0.03
N ILE A 46 -20.70 4.23 -0.83
CA ILE A 46 -21.77 4.80 -1.65
C ILE A 46 -22.23 3.80 -2.73
N LEU A 47 -21.28 3.14 -3.41
CA LEU A 47 -21.59 2.12 -4.41
C LEU A 47 -22.34 0.92 -3.82
N THR A 48 -22.07 0.55 -2.58
CA THR A 48 -22.78 -0.54 -1.88
C THR A 48 -24.13 -0.13 -1.28
N GLY A 49 -24.43 1.16 -1.27
CA GLY A 49 -25.63 1.69 -0.64
C GLY A 49 -25.56 1.86 0.89
N GLN A 50 -24.40 1.67 1.49
CA GLN A 50 -24.20 1.86 2.93
C GLN A 50 -24.21 3.33 3.35
N ILE A 51 -23.83 4.21 2.44
CA ILE A 51 -23.86 5.67 2.60
C ILE A 51 -24.63 6.28 1.46
N GLU A 52 -25.56 7.18 1.79
CA GLU A 52 -26.26 7.99 0.78
C GLU A 52 -25.39 9.17 0.34
N PRO A 53 -25.25 9.44 -0.98
CA PRO A 53 -24.57 10.63 -1.46
C PRO A 53 -25.38 11.89 -1.13
N SER A 54 -24.71 13.04 -1.06
CA SER A 54 -25.38 14.34 -0.88
C SER A 54 -26.25 14.71 -2.09
N LYS A 55 -25.84 14.29 -3.28
CA LYS A 55 -26.58 14.40 -4.55
C LYS A 55 -26.27 13.20 -5.44
N GLY A 56 -27.16 12.92 -6.38
CA GLY A 56 -27.00 11.87 -7.36
C GLY A 56 -27.42 10.51 -6.84
N ASP A 57 -27.23 9.50 -7.65
CA ASP A 57 -27.61 8.12 -7.39
C ASP A 57 -26.62 7.13 -7.97
N VAL A 58 -26.71 5.90 -7.49
CA VAL A 58 -25.96 4.75 -8.01
C VAL A 58 -26.95 3.76 -8.59
N SER A 59 -26.70 3.30 -9.81
CA SER A 59 -27.53 2.31 -10.48
C SER A 59 -26.72 1.06 -10.83
N ILE A 60 -27.35 -0.10 -10.64
CA ILE A 60 -26.81 -1.41 -10.97
C ILE A 60 -27.74 -2.04 -12.01
N THR A 61 -27.16 -2.68 -13.03
CA THR A 61 -27.96 -3.43 -14.02
C THR A 61 -28.87 -4.43 -13.30
N PRO A 62 -30.19 -4.43 -13.58
CA PRO A 62 -31.13 -5.33 -12.93
C PRO A 62 -30.70 -6.80 -13.02
N GLY A 63 -30.83 -7.53 -11.92
CA GLY A 63 -30.47 -8.95 -11.83
C GLY A 63 -28.99 -9.22 -11.53
N GLN A 64 -28.14 -8.20 -11.50
CA GLN A 64 -26.74 -8.36 -11.14
C GLN A 64 -26.53 -8.35 -9.62
N ARG A 65 -25.63 -9.19 -9.16
CA ARG A 65 -25.27 -9.32 -7.75
C ARG A 65 -23.99 -8.55 -7.43
N LEU A 66 -24.10 -7.66 -6.45
CA LEU A 66 -22.97 -6.93 -5.88
C LEU A 66 -22.45 -7.69 -4.67
N SER A 67 -21.14 -7.88 -4.61
CA SER A 67 -20.42 -8.42 -3.46
C SER A 67 -19.35 -7.42 -3.01
N PHE A 68 -19.15 -7.30 -1.72
CA PHE A 68 -18.10 -6.43 -1.17
C PHE A 68 -17.43 -7.05 0.05
N LEU A 69 -16.18 -6.66 0.30
CA LEU A 69 -15.43 -7.08 1.47
C LEU A 69 -15.94 -6.33 2.71
N GLU A 70 -16.55 -7.07 3.63
CA GLU A 70 -17.05 -6.54 4.89
C GLU A 70 -15.91 -6.27 5.88
N GLN A 71 -16.08 -5.25 6.71
CA GLN A 71 -15.09 -4.81 7.70
C GLN A 71 -15.41 -5.28 9.13
N ASP A 72 -16.64 -5.70 9.40
CA ASP A 72 -17.04 -6.20 10.71
C ASP A 72 -16.66 -7.67 10.88
N HIS A 73 -15.57 -7.91 11.56
CA HIS A 73 -15.00 -9.24 11.77
C HIS A 73 -15.80 -10.12 12.73
N PHE A 74 -16.66 -9.54 13.55
CA PHE A 74 -17.39 -10.26 14.61
C PHE A 74 -18.82 -10.62 14.23
N LYS A 75 -19.31 -10.10 13.12
CA LYS A 75 -20.71 -10.27 12.68
C LYS A 75 -21.13 -11.73 12.53
N TYR A 76 -20.19 -12.61 12.18
CA TYR A 76 -20.45 -14.02 11.86
C TYR A 76 -19.94 -15.01 12.90
N ASP A 77 -19.63 -14.56 14.10
CA ASP A 77 -19.02 -15.40 15.15
C ASP A 77 -19.85 -16.63 15.53
N GLU A 78 -21.16 -16.60 15.32
CA GLU A 78 -22.08 -17.71 15.59
C GLU A 78 -22.10 -18.78 14.49
N TYR A 79 -21.53 -18.51 13.32
CA TYR A 79 -21.56 -19.39 12.16
C TYR A 79 -20.23 -20.12 11.98
N ASN A 80 -20.27 -21.28 11.33
CA ASN A 80 -19.03 -21.93 10.96
C ASN A 80 -18.37 -21.26 9.75
N VAL A 81 -17.11 -21.59 9.50
CA VAL A 81 -16.30 -20.93 8.47
C VAL A 81 -16.85 -21.16 7.06
N LEU A 82 -17.19 -22.42 6.71
CA LEU A 82 -17.76 -22.75 5.40
C LEU A 82 -19.10 -22.07 5.15
N ASP A 83 -19.99 -22.09 6.12
CA ASP A 83 -21.29 -21.43 6.02
C ASP A 83 -21.15 -19.93 5.83
N THR A 84 -20.21 -19.31 6.53
CA THR A 84 -19.91 -17.88 6.39
C THR A 84 -19.50 -17.54 4.97
N VAL A 85 -18.66 -18.34 4.33
CA VAL A 85 -18.26 -18.13 2.93
C VAL A 85 -19.44 -18.29 1.98
N ILE A 86 -20.26 -19.33 2.16
CA ILE A 86 -21.42 -19.60 1.32
C ILE A 86 -22.48 -18.49 1.44
N MET A 87 -22.57 -17.83 2.59
CA MET A 87 -23.42 -16.63 2.78
C MET A 87 -23.07 -15.48 1.84
N GLY A 88 -21.93 -15.50 1.18
CA GLY A 88 -21.59 -14.58 0.11
C GLY A 88 -22.60 -14.59 -1.05
N ASN A 89 -23.26 -15.73 -1.27
CA ASN A 89 -24.47 -15.82 -2.08
C ASN A 89 -25.68 -16.08 -1.16
N GLU A 90 -26.31 -15.01 -0.70
CA GLU A 90 -27.39 -15.08 0.29
C GLU A 90 -28.54 -16.00 -0.15
N ARG A 91 -28.93 -15.93 -1.42
CA ARG A 91 -30.03 -16.76 -1.93
C ARG A 91 -29.67 -18.25 -1.87
N LEU A 92 -28.47 -18.61 -2.26
CA LEU A 92 -28.00 -20.00 -2.19
C LEU A 92 -28.01 -20.52 -0.74
N TYR A 93 -27.51 -19.72 0.20
CA TYR A 93 -27.51 -20.08 1.61
C TYR A 93 -28.93 -20.25 2.17
N GLN A 94 -29.85 -19.34 1.82
CA GLN A 94 -31.26 -19.44 2.19
C GLN A 94 -31.89 -20.74 1.67
N ILE A 95 -31.66 -21.09 0.42
CA ILE A 95 -32.13 -22.32 -0.19
C ILE A 95 -31.62 -23.55 0.57
N MET A 96 -30.33 -23.55 0.91
CA MET A 96 -29.74 -24.66 1.69
C MET A 96 -30.43 -24.83 3.04
N LYS A 97 -30.71 -23.73 3.75
CA LYS A 97 -31.38 -23.76 5.05
C LYS A 97 -32.87 -24.11 4.95
N GLU A 98 -33.57 -23.61 3.96
CA GLU A 98 -34.96 -23.95 3.71
C GLU A 98 -35.12 -25.43 3.35
N LYS A 99 -34.22 -25.99 2.54
CA LYS A 99 -34.17 -27.42 2.22
C LYS A 99 -33.96 -28.26 3.47
N GLU A 100 -32.96 -27.93 4.28
CA GLU A 100 -32.71 -28.65 5.54
C GLU A 100 -33.94 -28.64 6.46
N ALA A 101 -34.59 -27.46 6.58
CA ALA A 101 -35.79 -27.32 7.40
C ALA A 101 -36.97 -28.17 6.90
N ILE A 102 -37.18 -28.21 5.57
CA ILE A 102 -38.26 -29.01 4.95
C ILE A 102 -38.02 -30.50 5.13
N TYR A 103 -36.78 -30.98 4.87
CA TYR A 103 -36.46 -32.40 5.02
C TYR A 103 -36.39 -32.86 6.48
N ALA A 104 -36.25 -31.97 7.42
CA ALA A 104 -36.28 -32.27 8.87
C ALA A 104 -37.68 -32.30 9.47
N LYS A 105 -38.73 -31.97 8.72
CA LYS A 105 -40.12 -32.02 9.21
C LYS A 105 -40.58 -33.46 9.43
N GLU A 106 -41.17 -33.73 10.57
CA GLU A 106 -41.80 -35.01 10.86
C GLU A 106 -43.08 -35.22 10.02
N ASP A 107 -43.86 -34.14 9.82
CA ASP A 107 -45.10 -34.12 9.01
C ASP A 107 -44.81 -33.58 7.62
N PHE A 108 -44.23 -34.39 6.74
CA PHE A 108 -43.94 -34.02 5.37
C PHE A 108 -45.22 -34.08 4.50
N THR A 109 -45.67 -32.93 4.01
CA THR A 109 -46.88 -32.78 3.19
C THR A 109 -46.57 -32.77 1.69
N GLU A 110 -47.61 -32.89 0.84
CA GLU A 110 -47.48 -32.75 -0.61
C GLU A 110 -47.00 -31.34 -1.00
N GLU A 111 -47.44 -30.29 -0.27
CA GLU A 111 -46.95 -28.92 -0.47
C GLU A 111 -45.45 -28.79 -0.14
N ASP A 112 -44.99 -29.46 0.93
CA ASP A 112 -43.58 -29.54 1.26
C ASP A 112 -42.75 -30.24 0.17
N GLY A 113 -43.29 -31.29 -0.44
CA GLY A 113 -42.68 -31.97 -1.57
C GLY A 113 -42.55 -31.10 -2.82
N ASN A 114 -43.57 -30.33 -3.15
CA ASN A 114 -43.54 -29.40 -4.27
C ASN A 114 -42.53 -28.26 -4.03
N LYS A 115 -42.52 -27.69 -2.83
CA LYS A 115 -41.58 -26.65 -2.45
C LYS A 115 -40.13 -27.16 -2.45
N ALA A 116 -39.90 -28.38 -1.93
CA ALA A 116 -38.59 -29.00 -1.98
C ALA A 116 -38.09 -29.20 -3.41
N SER A 117 -38.96 -29.60 -4.33
CA SER A 117 -38.61 -29.76 -5.76
C SER A 117 -38.24 -28.42 -6.43
N GLU A 118 -38.95 -27.35 -6.13
CA GLU A 118 -38.63 -26.02 -6.62
C GLU A 118 -37.29 -25.54 -6.07
N LEU A 119 -37.03 -25.74 -4.79
CA LEU A 119 -35.76 -25.38 -4.14
C LEU A 119 -34.58 -26.21 -4.71
N GLU A 120 -34.78 -27.51 -4.97
CA GLU A 120 -33.75 -28.34 -5.60
C GLU A 120 -33.41 -27.89 -7.02
N ALA A 121 -34.39 -27.48 -7.81
CA ALA A 121 -34.16 -26.95 -9.13
C ALA A 121 -33.37 -25.63 -9.08
N GLU A 122 -33.74 -24.72 -8.22
CA GLU A 122 -33.03 -23.45 -8.02
C GLU A 122 -31.60 -23.67 -7.46
N PHE A 123 -31.44 -24.62 -6.54
CA PHE A 123 -30.14 -25.03 -6.00
C PHE A 123 -29.20 -25.57 -7.08
N ALA A 124 -29.72 -26.42 -7.97
CA ALA A 124 -28.97 -26.96 -9.10
C ALA A 124 -28.56 -25.85 -10.10
N ASP A 125 -29.46 -24.91 -10.39
CA ASP A 125 -29.18 -23.78 -11.27
C ASP A 125 -28.08 -22.85 -10.71
N MET A 126 -27.92 -22.80 -9.41
CA MET A 126 -26.86 -22.02 -8.71
C MET A 126 -25.57 -22.80 -8.47
N ASN A 127 -25.43 -24.04 -9.02
CA ASN A 127 -24.33 -24.95 -8.71
C ASN A 127 -24.15 -25.22 -7.21
N GLY A 128 -25.26 -25.37 -6.50
CA GLY A 128 -25.26 -25.55 -5.05
C GLY A 128 -24.54 -26.80 -4.56
N TRP A 129 -24.50 -27.86 -5.39
CA TRP A 129 -23.78 -29.10 -5.09
C TRP A 129 -22.26 -28.91 -4.96
N GLU A 130 -21.72 -27.90 -5.60
CA GLU A 130 -20.29 -27.55 -5.56
C GLU A 130 -19.97 -26.43 -4.55
N ALA A 131 -20.97 -25.91 -3.84
CA ALA A 131 -20.82 -24.75 -2.96
C ALA A 131 -19.75 -24.96 -1.87
N GLU A 132 -19.77 -26.11 -1.18
CA GLU A 132 -18.78 -26.41 -0.15
C GLU A 132 -17.38 -26.58 -0.72
N SER A 133 -17.25 -27.22 -1.87
CA SER A 133 -15.98 -27.40 -2.57
C SER A 133 -15.41 -26.05 -3.04
N ASP A 134 -16.24 -25.21 -3.61
CA ASP A 134 -15.84 -23.87 -4.06
C ASP A 134 -15.42 -22.99 -2.89
N ALA A 135 -16.18 -23.02 -1.79
CA ALA A 135 -15.82 -22.31 -0.56
C ALA A 135 -14.49 -22.78 0.02
N ALA A 136 -14.26 -24.10 0.04
CA ALA A 136 -13.01 -24.69 0.50
C ALA A 136 -11.81 -24.28 -0.37
N GLN A 137 -11.96 -24.22 -1.67
CA GLN A 137 -10.91 -23.76 -2.59
C GLN A 137 -10.53 -22.30 -2.35
N LEU A 138 -11.51 -21.42 -2.15
CA LEU A 138 -11.27 -20.01 -1.82
C LEU A 138 -10.53 -19.87 -0.50
N LEU A 139 -10.95 -20.58 0.54
CA LEU A 139 -10.31 -20.57 1.85
C LEU A 139 -8.86 -21.08 1.79
N ASN A 140 -8.63 -22.20 1.14
CA ASN A 140 -7.28 -22.76 0.98
C ASN A 140 -6.37 -21.81 0.18
N GLY A 141 -6.87 -21.19 -0.88
CA GLY A 141 -6.14 -20.23 -1.68
C GLY A 141 -5.69 -19.00 -0.87
N LEU A 142 -6.51 -18.56 0.08
CA LEU A 142 -6.23 -17.43 0.96
C LEU A 142 -5.44 -17.80 2.22
N GLY A 143 -5.05 -19.06 2.36
CA GLY A 143 -4.24 -19.52 3.49
C GLY A 143 -5.03 -19.91 4.74
N VAL A 144 -6.34 -20.17 4.61
CA VAL A 144 -7.16 -20.75 5.68
C VAL A 144 -7.21 -22.26 5.46
N GLY A 145 -6.49 -23.01 6.29
CA GLY A 145 -6.35 -24.46 6.15
C GLY A 145 -7.64 -25.23 6.39
N THR A 146 -7.71 -26.45 5.85
CA THR A 146 -8.88 -27.33 5.92
C THR A 146 -9.30 -27.66 7.36
N ASP A 147 -8.36 -27.69 8.29
CA ASP A 147 -8.58 -27.88 9.73
C ASP A 147 -9.48 -26.81 10.36
N LEU A 148 -9.53 -25.61 9.77
CA LEU A 148 -10.32 -24.49 10.25
C LEU A 148 -11.72 -24.40 9.62
N HIS A 149 -11.99 -25.13 8.53
CA HIS A 149 -13.21 -24.94 7.73
C HIS A 149 -14.51 -25.28 8.48
N TYR A 150 -14.47 -26.22 9.41
CA TYR A 150 -15.63 -26.64 10.21
C TYR A 150 -15.68 -26.01 11.60
N LYS A 151 -14.70 -25.18 11.94
CA LYS A 151 -14.71 -24.40 13.19
C LYS A 151 -15.70 -23.24 13.08
N THR A 152 -16.18 -22.76 14.23
CA THR A 152 -16.95 -21.52 14.26
C THR A 152 -16.04 -20.32 14.05
N MET A 153 -16.60 -19.23 13.53
CA MET A 153 -15.84 -17.99 13.34
C MET A 153 -15.27 -17.44 14.65
N ALA A 154 -15.98 -17.64 15.77
CA ALA A 154 -15.51 -17.20 17.09
C ALA A 154 -14.18 -17.85 17.53
N GLU A 155 -13.88 -19.05 17.04
CA GLU A 155 -12.64 -19.78 17.35
C GLU A 155 -11.42 -19.30 16.55
N LEU A 156 -11.64 -18.47 15.53
CA LEU A 156 -10.56 -17.92 14.69
C LEU A 156 -9.95 -16.67 15.31
N ASN A 157 -8.67 -16.43 15.01
CA ASN A 157 -8.04 -15.13 15.31
C ASN A 157 -8.49 -14.04 14.34
N GLY A 158 -8.17 -12.77 14.63
CA GLY A 158 -8.60 -11.64 13.82
C GLY A 158 -8.11 -11.70 12.36
N SER A 159 -6.88 -12.14 12.12
CA SER A 159 -6.31 -12.30 10.79
C SER A 159 -7.04 -13.36 9.97
N GLU A 160 -7.34 -14.50 10.58
CA GLU A 160 -8.08 -15.59 9.94
C GLU A 160 -9.52 -15.16 9.60
N LYS A 161 -10.20 -14.43 10.48
CA LYS A 161 -11.54 -13.88 10.22
C LYS A 161 -11.55 -12.95 9.00
N VAL A 162 -10.56 -12.11 8.84
CA VAL A 162 -10.43 -11.22 7.65
C VAL A 162 -10.32 -12.04 6.37
N LYS A 163 -9.52 -13.10 6.37
CA LYS A 163 -9.37 -13.99 5.22
C LYS A 163 -10.68 -14.72 4.87
N VAL A 164 -11.43 -15.15 5.86
CA VAL A 164 -12.75 -15.76 5.66
C VAL A 164 -13.75 -14.77 5.05
N LEU A 165 -13.77 -13.54 5.51
CA LEU A 165 -14.62 -12.49 4.92
C LEU A 165 -14.21 -12.14 3.49
N LEU A 166 -12.93 -12.19 3.17
CA LEU A 166 -12.46 -12.06 1.78
C LEU A 166 -12.94 -13.23 0.92
N ALA A 167 -12.83 -14.46 1.39
CA ALA A 167 -13.37 -15.63 0.70
C ALA A 167 -14.88 -15.51 0.46
N LYS A 168 -15.61 -15.03 1.45
CA LYS A 168 -17.05 -14.73 1.34
C LYS A 168 -17.35 -13.72 0.23
N ALA A 169 -16.56 -12.65 0.14
CA ALA A 169 -16.72 -11.65 -0.91
C ALA A 169 -16.49 -12.22 -2.32
N LEU A 170 -15.53 -13.13 -2.47
CA LEU A 170 -15.19 -13.76 -3.75
C LEU A 170 -16.13 -14.89 -4.14
N PHE A 171 -16.90 -15.43 -3.20
CA PHE A 171 -17.74 -16.61 -3.41
C PHE A 171 -18.86 -16.40 -4.41
N GLY A 172 -19.13 -17.41 -5.23
CA GLY A 172 -20.32 -17.51 -6.08
C GLY A 172 -20.28 -16.64 -7.32
N ASN A 173 -19.12 -16.27 -7.82
CA ASN A 173 -18.94 -15.48 -9.05
C ASN A 173 -19.82 -14.21 -9.10
N PRO A 174 -19.64 -13.26 -8.20
CA PRO A 174 -20.44 -12.04 -8.19
C PRO A 174 -20.28 -11.24 -9.48
N ASP A 175 -21.33 -10.53 -9.89
CA ASP A 175 -21.30 -9.69 -11.09
C ASP A 175 -20.47 -8.42 -10.88
N ILE A 176 -20.48 -7.91 -9.65
CA ILE A 176 -19.73 -6.71 -9.23
C ILE A 176 -19.06 -7.03 -7.90
N LEU A 177 -17.74 -6.92 -7.87
CA LEU A 177 -16.91 -7.21 -6.71
C LEU A 177 -16.19 -5.95 -6.25
N LEU A 178 -16.41 -5.54 -5.00
CA LEU A 178 -15.78 -4.37 -4.38
C LEU A 178 -14.85 -4.83 -3.25
N LEU A 179 -13.57 -4.52 -3.37
CA LEU A 179 -12.53 -4.92 -2.42
C LEU A 179 -11.81 -3.70 -1.87
N ASP A 180 -11.87 -3.49 -0.56
CA ASP A 180 -11.14 -2.44 0.15
C ASP A 180 -9.99 -3.07 0.93
N GLU A 181 -8.76 -2.81 0.50
CA GLU A 181 -7.51 -3.35 1.07
C GLU A 181 -7.50 -4.88 1.20
N PRO A 182 -7.74 -5.64 0.11
CA PRO A 182 -7.91 -7.09 0.19
C PRO A 182 -6.60 -7.85 0.49
N THR A 183 -5.44 -7.23 0.31
CA THR A 183 -4.13 -7.86 0.55
C THR A 183 -3.67 -7.77 2.00
N ASN A 184 -4.37 -7.01 2.84
CA ASN A 184 -4.06 -6.95 4.26
C ASN A 184 -4.19 -8.32 4.92
N HIS A 185 -3.22 -8.66 5.75
CA HIS A 185 -3.12 -9.95 6.46
C HIS A 185 -2.87 -11.18 5.58
N LEU A 186 -2.60 -11.02 4.29
CA LEU A 186 -2.24 -12.11 3.39
C LEU A 186 -0.71 -12.27 3.33
N ASP A 187 -0.25 -13.52 3.30
CA ASP A 187 1.13 -13.84 2.95
C ASP A 187 1.36 -13.76 1.42
N LEU A 188 2.60 -13.92 0.99
CA LEU A 188 2.95 -13.83 -0.43
C LEU A 188 2.22 -14.84 -1.31
N ASP A 189 2.03 -16.06 -0.82
CA ASP A 189 1.34 -17.12 -1.58
C ASP A 189 -0.16 -16.81 -1.73
N ALA A 190 -0.79 -16.31 -0.66
CA ALA A 190 -2.19 -15.89 -0.70
C ALA A 190 -2.41 -14.66 -1.59
N ILE A 191 -1.48 -13.69 -1.57
CA ILE A 191 -1.52 -12.53 -2.48
C ILE A 191 -1.39 -12.99 -3.93
N ALA A 192 -0.45 -13.87 -4.23
CA ALA A 192 -0.26 -14.41 -5.58
C ALA A 192 -1.52 -15.16 -6.06
N TRP A 193 -2.14 -15.94 -5.19
CA TRP A 193 -3.40 -16.61 -5.49
C TRP A 193 -4.53 -15.61 -5.79
N LEU A 194 -4.66 -14.56 -4.98
CA LEU A 194 -5.68 -13.52 -5.17
C LEU A 194 -5.43 -12.73 -6.47
N GLU A 195 -4.19 -12.41 -6.78
CA GLU A 195 -3.82 -11.76 -8.06
C GLU A 195 -4.28 -12.60 -9.24
N GLU A 196 -3.99 -13.90 -9.24
CA GLU A 196 -4.41 -14.82 -10.31
C GLU A 196 -5.94 -14.95 -10.38
N PHE A 197 -6.61 -15.03 -9.24
CA PHE A 197 -8.07 -15.04 -9.19
C PHE A 197 -8.67 -13.79 -9.85
N LEU A 198 -8.16 -12.60 -9.53
CA LEU A 198 -8.67 -11.34 -10.08
C LEU A 198 -8.31 -11.14 -11.55
N ILE A 199 -7.14 -11.60 -12.00
CA ILE A 199 -6.75 -11.56 -13.42
C ILE A 199 -7.69 -12.41 -14.27
N ASN A 200 -8.11 -13.57 -13.76
CA ASN A 200 -9.01 -14.50 -14.45
C ASN A 200 -10.50 -14.19 -14.22
N PHE A 201 -10.81 -13.21 -13.37
CA PHE A 201 -12.17 -12.83 -13.07
C PHE A 201 -12.78 -12.02 -14.22
N GLU A 202 -13.87 -12.51 -14.81
CA GLU A 202 -14.45 -11.97 -16.05
C GLU A 202 -15.45 -10.82 -15.81
N ASN A 203 -15.93 -10.64 -14.59
CA ASN A 203 -16.91 -9.63 -14.25
C ASN A 203 -16.24 -8.30 -13.81
N THR A 204 -17.01 -7.42 -13.19
CA THR A 204 -16.52 -6.11 -12.76
C THR A 204 -15.85 -6.20 -11.39
N VAL A 205 -14.63 -5.67 -11.26
CA VAL A 205 -13.93 -5.52 -9.99
C VAL A 205 -13.56 -4.07 -9.76
N ILE A 206 -13.79 -3.57 -8.55
CA ILE A 206 -13.28 -2.28 -8.08
C ILE A 206 -12.48 -2.55 -6.81
N VAL A 207 -11.19 -2.23 -6.83
CA VAL A 207 -10.28 -2.48 -5.72
C VAL A 207 -9.61 -1.21 -5.24
N VAL A 208 -9.54 -1.05 -3.92
CA VAL A 208 -8.71 -0.05 -3.25
C VAL A 208 -7.55 -0.77 -2.59
N SER A 209 -6.32 -0.38 -2.88
CA SER A 209 -5.12 -0.94 -2.27
C SER A 209 -3.99 0.08 -2.21
N HIS A 210 -3.17 0.00 -1.18
CA HIS A 210 -1.89 0.70 -1.07
C HIS A 210 -0.72 -0.10 -1.65
N ASP A 211 -0.96 -1.34 -2.07
CA ASP A 211 0.03 -2.20 -2.69
C ASP A 211 0.13 -1.93 -4.19
N ARG A 212 1.15 -1.17 -4.59
CA ARG A 212 1.38 -0.78 -5.99
C ARG A 212 1.65 -2.00 -6.90
N TYR A 213 2.38 -2.97 -6.40
CA TYR A 213 2.67 -4.19 -7.14
C TYR A 213 1.40 -4.98 -7.46
N PHE A 214 0.52 -5.12 -6.47
CA PHE A 214 -0.80 -5.74 -6.63
C PHE A 214 -1.66 -4.99 -7.66
N LEU A 215 -1.76 -3.66 -7.53
CA LEU A 215 -2.51 -2.84 -8.50
C LEU A 215 -1.96 -2.95 -9.92
N ASN A 216 -0.65 -2.98 -10.09
CA ASN A 216 -0.02 -3.17 -11.39
C ASN A 216 -0.37 -4.50 -12.04
N LYS A 217 -0.44 -5.57 -11.24
CA LYS A 217 -0.77 -6.91 -11.76
C LYS A 217 -2.23 -7.08 -12.12
N VAL A 218 -3.15 -6.58 -11.31
CA VAL A 218 -4.57 -6.91 -11.45
C VAL A 218 -5.40 -5.85 -12.17
N CYS A 219 -5.00 -4.58 -12.12
CA CYS A 219 -5.81 -3.50 -12.69
C CYS A 219 -5.63 -3.34 -14.20
N THR A 220 -6.74 -3.19 -14.88
CA THR A 220 -6.81 -2.82 -16.31
C THR A 220 -7.11 -1.35 -16.50
N GLN A 221 -7.73 -0.71 -15.52
CA GLN A 221 -8.03 0.71 -15.48
C GLN A 221 -7.82 1.29 -14.08
N ILE A 222 -7.53 2.57 -14.03
CA ILE A 222 -7.37 3.33 -12.79
C ILE A 222 -8.46 4.39 -12.70
N ALA A 223 -9.18 4.40 -11.58
CA ALA A 223 -10.13 5.45 -11.21
C ALA A 223 -9.45 6.35 -10.17
N ASP A 224 -9.12 7.56 -10.57
CA ASP A 224 -8.36 8.50 -9.76
C ASP A 224 -9.28 9.53 -9.09
N ILE A 225 -9.28 9.57 -7.76
CA ILE A 225 -9.96 10.60 -6.97
C ILE A 225 -8.98 11.73 -6.69
N ASP A 226 -9.12 12.82 -7.44
CA ASP A 226 -8.35 14.03 -7.23
C ASP A 226 -9.13 15.25 -7.76
N TYR A 227 -8.81 16.44 -7.28
CA TYR A 227 -9.46 17.69 -7.68
C TYR A 227 -10.98 17.68 -7.47
N ALA A 228 -11.45 16.98 -6.43
CA ALA A 228 -12.87 16.73 -6.14
C ALA A 228 -13.63 16.02 -7.28
N LYS A 229 -12.94 15.25 -8.10
CA LYS A 229 -13.49 14.46 -9.21
C LYS A 229 -12.95 13.04 -9.20
N ILE A 230 -13.63 12.16 -9.91
CA ILE A 230 -13.13 10.80 -10.17
C ILE A 230 -12.99 10.65 -11.67
N GLN A 231 -11.78 10.36 -12.13
CA GLN A 231 -11.46 10.24 -13.54
C GLN A 231 -10.90 8.87 -13.85
N LEU A 232 -11.36 8.24 -14.94
CA LEU A 232 -10.87 6.96 -15.43
C LEU A 232 -9.67 7.12 -16.37
N TYR A 233 -8.68 6.25 -16.18
CA TYR A 233 -7.52 6.11 -17.05
C TYR A 233 -7.38 4.63 -17.45
N ALA A 234 -7.21 4.37 -18.74
CA ALA A 234 -6.90 3.03 -19.22
C ALA A 234 -5.45 2.66 -18.86
N GLY A 235 -5.23 1.43 -18.41
CA GLY A 235 -3.92 0.92 -18.03
C GLY A 235 -3.79 0.61 -16.54
N ASN A 236 -2.58 0.21 -16.13
CA ASN A 236 -2.27 -0.10 -14.74
C ASN A 236 -1.79 1.13 -13.96
N TYR A 237 -1.41 0.90 -12.70
CA TYR A 237 -0.95 1.98 -11.81
C TYR A 237 0.33 2.68 -12.32
N ASP A 238 1.32 1.95 -12.80
CA ASP A 238 2.57 2.54 -13.31
C ASP A 238 2.31 3.41 -14.54
N PHE A 239 1.48 2.95 -15.47
CA PHE A 239 1.08 3.73 -16.64
C PHE A 239 0.36 5.02 -16.23
N TRP A 240 -0.56 4.95 -15.27
CA TRP A 240 -1.21 6.12 -14.72
C TRP A 240 -0.21 7.09 -14.09
N TYR A 241 0.70 6.59 -13.26
CA TYR A 241 1.70 7.41 -12.58
C TYR A 241 2.60 8.15 -13.56
N GLU A 242 3.19 7.45 -14.51
CA GLU A 242 4.05 8.05 -15.55
C GLU A 242 3.29 9.06 -16.41
N SER A 243 2.08 8.74 -16.84
CA SER A 243 1.23 9.61 -17.65
C SER A 243 0.83 10.88 -16.88
N SER A 244 0.48 10.76 -15.61
CA SER A 244 0.12 11.90 -14.76
C SER A 244 1.30 12.85 -14.52
N GLN A 245 2.49 12.31 -14.29
CA GLN A 245 3.72 13.09 -14.14
C GLN A 245 4.09 13.82 -15.42
N LEU A 246 3.96 13.16 -16.56
CA LEU A 246 4.21 13.76 -17.87
C LEU A 246 3.25 14.91 -18.18
N ILE A 247 1.97 14.75 -17.92
CA ILE A 247 0.96 15.79 -18.11
C ILE A 247 1.27 17.01 -17.24
N ILE A 248 1.59 16.82 -15.97
CA ILE A 248 1.94 17.91 -15.07
C ILE A 248 3.19 18.65 -15.56
N LYS A 249 4.19 17.92 -16.00
CA LYS A 249 5.43 18.49 -16.56
C LYS A 249 5.14 19.34 -17.79
N GLN A 250 4.35 18.81 -18.73
CA GLN A 250 3.95 19.53 -19.95
C GLN A 250 3.17 20.80 -19.64
N MET A 251 2.24 20.76 -18.68
CA MET A 251 1.49 21.95 -18.26
C MET A 251 2.40 23.01 -17.66
N LYS A 252 3.35 22.62 -16.81
CA LYS A 252 4.33 23.55 -16.21
C LYS A 252 5.23 24.19 -17.26
N GLU A 253 5.70 23.41 -18.22
CA GLU A 253 6.54 23.93 -19.33
C GLU A 253 5.74 24.88 -20.25
N ALA A 254 4.48 24.55 -20.55
CA ALA A 254 3.60 25.40 -21.32
C ALA A 254 3.32 26.73 -20.59
N ASN A 255 3.02 26.67 -19.29
CA ASN A 255 2.81 27.88 -18.48
C ASN A 255 4.08 28.73 -18.39
N LYS A 256 5.24 28.12 -18.22
CA LYS A 256 6.53 28.84 -18.21
C LYS A 256 6.75 29.62 -19.50
N LYS A 257 6.50 29.01 -20.65
CA LYS A 257 6.58 29.68 -21.96
C LYS A 257 5.59 30.84 -22.08
N LYS A 258 4.36 30.66 -21.55
CA LYS A 258 3.34 31.72 -21.52
C LYS A 258 3.79 32.87 -20.58
N GLU A 259 4.35 32.57 -19.41
CA GLU A 259 4.88 33.58 -18.49
C GLU A 259 6.04 34.37 -19.08
N GLU A 260 6.99 33.71 -19.77
CA GLU A 260 8.07 34.37 -20.49
C GLU A 260 7.50 35.31 -21.57
N LYS A 261 6.48 34.87 -22.32
CA LYS A 261 5.82 35.70 -23.32
C LYS A 261 5.07 36.89 -22.72
N ILE A 262 4.38 36.69 -21.59
CA ILE A 262 3.74 37.77 -20.84
C ILE A 262 4.79 38.82 -20.43
N LYS A 263 5.90 38.38 -19.89
CA LYS A 263 6.99 39.26 -19.47
C LYS A 263 7.55 40.08 -20.64
N GLU A 264 7.85 39.44 -21.77
CA GLU A 264 8.32 40.12 -22.99
C GLU A 264 7.31 41.18 -23.47
N LEU A 265 6.02 40.86 -23.49
CA LEU A 265 4.94 41.77 -23.90
C LEU A 265 4.80 42.93 -22.94
N GLN A 266 4.88 42.70 -21.62
CA GLN A 266 4.83 43.73 -20.61
C GLN A 266 6.01 44.67 -20.71
N GLU A 267 7.23 44.17 -20.89
CA GLU A 267 8.45 44.99 -21.08
C GLU A 267 8.34 45.85 -22.35
N PHE A 268 7.85 45.27 -23.45
CA PHE A 268 7.65 46.04 -24.69
C PHE A 268 6.60 47.14 -24.51
N ILE A 269 5.46 46.82 -23.90
CA ILE A 269 4.40 47.80 -23.65
C ILE A 269 4.90 48.95 -22.76
N SER A 270 5.60 48.62 -21.68
CA SER A 270 6.19 49.60 -20.76
C SER A 270 7.17 50.52 -21.47
N ARG A 271 8.04 49.95 -22.33
CA ARG A 271 9.09 50.69 -23.02
C ARG A 271 8.58 51.61 -24.12
N PHE A 272 7.52 51.22 -24.83
CA PHE A 272 7.08 51.90 -26.05
C PHE A 272 5.68 52.49 -25.98
N SER A 273 4.96 52.40 -24.87
CA SER A 273 3.59 52.92 -24.73
C SER A 273 3.53 54.46 -24.89
N ALA A 274 4.57 55.19 -24.50
CA ALA A 274 4.66 56.64 -24.62
C ALA A 274 5.23 57.13 -25.97
N ASN A 275 5.65 56.23 -26.86
CA ASN A 275 6.26 56.58 -28.13
C ASN A 275 5.21 56.58 -29.23
N ALA A 276 4.93 57.76 -29.81
CA ALA A 276 3.87 57.95 -30.80
C ALA A 276 4.03 57.08 -32.08
N SER A 277 5.27 56.81 -32.52
CA SER A 277 5.54 55.97 -33.69
C SER A 277 5.32 54.46 -33.44
N LYS A 278 5.36 54.05 -32.20
CA LYS A 278 5.21 52.63 -31.80
C LYS A 278 3.94 52.36 -30.99
N SER A 279 3.10 53.37 -30.75
CA SER A 279 1.88 53.24 -29.96
C SER A 279 0.88 52.18 -30.50
N LYS A 280 0.75 52.09 -31.84
CA LYS A 280 -0.06 51.05 -32.48
C LYS A 280 0.45 49.64 -32.21
N GLN A 281 1.77 49.45 -32.23
CA GLN A 281 2.38 48.17 -31.92
C GLN A 281 2.22 47.82 -30.43
N ALA A 282 2.36 48.79 -29.52
CA ALA A 282 2.11 48.62 -28.10
C ALA A 282 0.63 48.25 -27.84
N THR A 283 -0.32 48.88 -28.51
CA THR A 283 -1.76 48.51 -28.40
C THR A 283 -2.05 47.12 -28.92
N SER A 284 -1.44 46.73 -30.06
CA SER A 284 -1.59 45.38 -30.59
C SER A 284 -1.02 44.31 -29.61
N ARG A 285 0.13 44.59 -29.01
CA ARG A 285 0.73 43.68 -28.05
C ARG A 285 -0.04 43.63 -26.74
N LYS A 286 -0.65 44.74 -26.31
CA LYS A 286 -1.56 44.75 -25.16
C LYS A 286 -2.77 43.83 -25.39
N ARG A 287 -3.37 43.87 -26.58
CA ARG A 287 -4.46 42.95 -26.95
C ARG A 287 -3.98 41.48 -27.01
N ALA A 288 -2.74 41.21 -27.44
CA ALA A 288 -2.17 39.90 -27.44
C ALA A 288 -1.93 39.39 -25.99
N LEU A 289 -1.50 40.28 -25.08
CA LEU A 289 -1.34 39.97 -23.67
C LEU A 289 -2.67 39.58 -22.99
N GLU A 290 -3.74 40.34 -23.29
CA GLU A 290 -5.09 40.07 -22.77
C GLU A 290 -5.66 38.70 -23.20
N LYS A 291 -5.16 38.13 -24.27
CA LYS A 291 -5.55 36.80 -24.77
C LYS A 291 -4.78 35.64 -24.21
N ILE A 292 -3.69 35.90 -23.50
CA ILE A 292 -2.87 34.84 -22.91
C ILE A 292 -3.48 34.46 -21.56
N GLU A 293 -4.03 33.26 -21.50
CA GLU A 293 -4.51 32.65 -20.27
C GLU A 293 -3.52 31.58 -19.83
N LEU A 294 -3.10 31.66 -18.56
CA LEU A 294 -2.35 30.58 -17.94
C LEU A 294 -3.28 29.45 -17.59
N ASP A 295 -2.86 28.23 -17.87
CA ASP A 295 -3.59 27.06 -17.40
C ASP A 295 -3.55 27.03 -15.87
N GLU A 296 -4.73 26.95 -15.26
CA GLU A 296 -4.84 26.82 -13.82
C GLU A 296 -4.38 25.42 -13.40
N ILE A 297 -3.17 25.32 -12.85
CA ILE A 297 -2.68 24.09 -12.25
C ILE A 297 -3.28 24.02 -10.84
N LYS A 298 -4.42 23.32 -10.73
CA LYS A 298 -5.04 23.10 -9.41
C LYS A 298 -4.10 22.30 -8.52
N PRO A 299 -4.02 22.63 -7.23
CA PRO A 299 -3.23 21.82 -6.30
C PRO A 299 -3.88 20.45 -6.14
N SER A 300 -3.09 19.41 -6.36
CA SER A 300 -3.51 18.04 -6.08
C SER A 300 -3.72 17.83 -4.58
N SER A 301 -4.63 16.95 -4.22
CA SER A 301 -4.77 16.46 -2.84
C SER A 301 -3.61 15.56 -2.43
N ARG A 302 -2.88 15.00 -3.41
CA ARG A 302 -1.65 14.23 -3.17
C ARG A 302 -0.52 15.15 -2.82
N LYS A 303 0.16 14.79 -1.72
CA LYS A 303 1.36 15.49 -1.27
C LYS A 303 2.49 14.49 -1.19
N TYR A 304 3.50 14.70 -2.03
CA TYR A 304 4.72 13.89 -2.01
C TYR A 304 5.76 14.59 -1.15
N PRO A 305 6.27 13.94 -0.08
CA PRO A 305 7.42 14.47 0.62
C PRO A 305 8.64 14.43 -0.28
N TYR A 306 9.57 15.37 -0.08
CA TYR A 306 10.82 15.39 -0.81
C TYR A 306 11.90 14.65 -0.01
N ILE A 307 12.18 13.42 -0.40
CA ILE A 307 13.16 12.56 0.26
C ILE A 307 14.40 12.45 -0.63
N ASP A 308 15.50 13.02 -0.13
CA ASP A 308 16.79 13.03 -0.80
C ASP A 308 17.89 12.84 0.25
N PHE A 309 18.48 11.65 0.28
CA PHE A 309 19.57 11.34 1.20
C PHE A 309 20.90 11.72 0.57
N ARG A 310 21.57 12.72 1.14
CA ARG A 310 22.86 13.22 0.67
C ARG A 310 23.93 12.91 1.71
N PRO A 311 24.86 11.99 1.39
CA PRO A 311 25.96 11.70 2.30
C PRO A 311 26.94 12.89 2.36
N ASP A 312 27.41 13.18 3.57
CA ASP A 312 28.43 14.21 3.80
C ASP A 312 29.82 13.76 3.31
N ARG A 313 30.01 12.45 3.19
CA ARG A 313 31.26 11.82 2.80
C ARG A 313 31.02 10.68 1.84
N GLU A 314 31.86 10.55 0.82
CA GLU A 314 31.86 9.37 -0.03
C GLU A 314 32.29 8.14 0.74
N ILE A 315 31.64 7.02 0.44
CA ILE A 315 31.93 5.74 1.06
C ILE A 315 33.11 5.06 0.37
N GLY A 316 34.03 4.50 1.15
CA GLY A 316 35.17 3.74 0.63
C GLY A 316 34.81 2.30 0.26
N ASN A 317 35.83 1.52 -0.10
CA ASN A 317 35.65 0.12 -0.49
C ASN A 317 35.29 -0.80 0.67
N GLU A 318 35.80 -0.52 1.85
CA GLU A 318 35.46 -1.27 3.06
C GLU A 318 34.25 -0.64 3.74
N VAL A 319 33.11 -1.35 3.72
CA VAL A 319 31.85 -0.86 4.28
C VAL A 319 31.52 -1.55 5.60
N LEU A 320 31.28 -2.84 5.56
CA LEU A 320 30.93 -3.64 6.74
C LEU A 320 31.44 -5.06 6.58
N SER A 321 32.04 -5.60 7.62
CA SER A 321 32.37 -7.01 7.76
C SER A 321 31.68 -7.57 9.00
N VAL A 322 30.95 -8.66 8.82
CA VAL A 322 30.26 -9.41 9.88
C VAL A 322 30.83 -10.82 9.91
N GLU A 323 31.31 -11.28 11.06
CA GLU A 323 31.97 -12.56 11.21
C GLU A 323 31.34 -13.37 12.35
N HIS A 324 30.81 -14.54 12.04
CA HIS A 324 30.31 -15.54 12.98
C HIS A 324 29.37 -14.99 14.06
N LEU A 325 28.46 -14.09 13.65
CA LEU A 325 27.56 -13.40 14.55
C LEU A 325 26.43 -14.34 15.01
N SER A 326 26.26 -14.46 16.32
CA SER A 326 25.18 -15.23 16.94
C SER A 326 24.53 -14.44 18.06
N LYS A 327 23.22 -14.59 18.21
CA LYS A 327 22.43 -13.98 19.27
C LYS A 327 21.25 -14.86 19.65
N THR A 328 21.02 -15.02 20.95
CA THR A 328 19.87 -15.71 21.52
C THR A 328 18.96 -14.71 22.20
N ILE A 329 17.67 -14.78 21.91
CA ILE A 329 16.64 -13.94 22.53
C ILE A 329 15.54 -14.85 23.08
N ASN A 330 15.21 -14.69 24.36
CA ASN A 330 14.19 -15.49 25.07
C ASN A 330 14.38 -17.01 24.92
N GLY A 331 15.64 -17.47 24.90
CA GLY A 331 15.99 -18.89 24.78
C GLY A 331 16.03 -19.42 23.34
N GLU A 332 15.64 -18.64 22.34
CA GLU A 332 15.76 -18.99 20.92
C GLU A 332 16.98 -18.35 20.29
N LYS A 333 17.76 -19.13 19.55
CA LYS A 333 18.92 -18.65 18.78
C LYS A 333 18.42 -18.02 17.47
N VAL A 334 18.14 -16.71 17.50
CA VAL A 334 17.57 -15.97 16.36
C VAL A 334 18.61 -15.69 15.27
N LEU A 335 19.88 -15.51 15.65
CA LEU A 335 21.02 -15.39 14.75
C LEU A 335 22.00 -16.53 15.04
N ASN A 336 22.36 -17.28 14.00
CA ASN A 336 23.21 -18.45 14.13
C ASN A 336 24.32 -18.42 13.09
N ASP A 337 25.52 -18.06 13.54
CA ASP A 337 26.76 -18.06 12.75
C ASP A 337 26.62 -17.25 11.43
N ILE A 338 26.18 -16.02 11.53
CA ILE A 338 25.97 -15.13 10.39
C ILE A 338 27.28 -14.45 10.02
N SER A 339 27.67 -14.57 8.77
CA SER A 339 28.84 -13.91 8.17
C SER A 339 28.51 -13.33 6.81
N PHE A 340 28.87 -12.08 6.59
CA PHE A 340 28.77 -11.43 5.29
C PHE A 340 29.65 -10.18 5.21
N ILE A 341 29.93 -9.74 4.00
CA ILE A 341 30.70 -8.52 3.72
C ILE A 341 29.86 -7.63 2.80
N LEU A 342 29.74 -6.35 3.12
CA LEU A 342 29.08 -5.36 2.27
C LEU A 342 30.09 -4.59 1.44
N ASN A 343 29.70 -4.30 0.22
CA ASN A 343 30.41 -3.48 -0.75
C ASN A 343 29.76 -2.09 -0.90
N HIS A 344 30.50 -1.14 -1.47
CA HIS A 344 30.08 0.28 -1.52
C HIS A 344 28.81 0.59 -2.33
N ASN A 345 28.33 -0.31 -3.17
CA ASN A 345 27.09 -0.13 -3.95
C ASN A 345 25.93 -1.00 -3.48
N ASP A 346 26.06 -1.66 -2.35
CA ASP A 346 25.06 -2.63 -1.90
C ASP A 346 23.78 -1.94 -1.40
N LYS A 347 22.66 -2.37 -1.96
CA LYS A 347 21.30 -2.11 -1.48
C LYS A 347 20.71 -3.47 -1.08
N VAL A 348 20.75 -3.78 0.20
CA VAL A 348 20.41 -5.11 0.72
C VAL A 348 19.02 -5.10 1.31
N ALA A 349 18.14 -5.93 0.77
CA ALA A 349 16.85 -6.21 1.38
C ALA A 349 16.92 -7.49 2.20
N PHE A 350 16.50 -7.40 3.46
CA PHE A 350 16.29 -8.55 4.34
C PHE A 350 14.83 -8.98 4.24
N VAL A 351 14.61 -10.18 3.72
CA VAL A 351 13.28 -10.74 3.45
C VAL A 351 12.99 -11.95 4.33
N GLY A 352 11.78 -12.50 4.23
CA GLY A 352 11.36 -13.68 4.98
C GLY A 352 10.52 -13.34 6.22
N SER A 353 10.02 -14.38 6.86
CA SER A 353 9.06 -14.29 7.97
C SER A 353 9.71 -14.09 9.35
N ASN A 354 11.02 -14.25 9.46
CA ASN A 354 11.72 -14.15 10.74
C ASN A 354 12.00 -12.69 11.13
N GLU A 355 10.93 -11.99 11.53
CA GLU A 355 10.97 -10.56 11.87
C GLU A 355 11.91 -10.26 13.05
N ILE A 356 11.92 -11.11 14.07
CA ILE A 356 12.75 -10.92 15.26
C ILE A 356 14.23 -10.95 14.90
N ALA A 357 14.64 -11.87 14.03
CA ALA A 357 16.02 -11.98 13.58
C ALA A 357 16.47 -10.75 12.77
N LYS A 358 15.63 -10.24 11.89
CA LYS A 358 15.93 -9.02 11.12
C LYS A 358 16.12 -7.82 12.04
N THR A 359 15.18 -7.57 12.94
CA THR A 359 15.27 -6.48 13.91
C THR A 359 16.50 -6.62 14.83
N THR A 360 16.78 -7.83 15.31
CA THR A 360 17.94 -8.11 16.14
C THR A 360 19.25 -7.79 15.43
N LEU A 361 19.40 -8.22 14.18
CA LEU A 361 20.60 -7.93 13.39
C LEU A 361 20.76 -6.41 13.18
N PHE A 362 19.71 -5.69 12.86
CA PHE A 362 19.76 -4.23 12.68
C PHE A 362 20.15 -3.51 13.97
N GLN A 363 19.61 -3.91 15.11
CA GLN A 363 19.97 -3.35 16.42
C GLN A 363 21.44 -3.58 16.76
N ILE A 364 21.97 -4.77 16.47
CA ILE A 364 23.39 -5.08 16.67
C ILE A 364 24.26 -4.19 15.77
N LEU A 365 23.96 -4.10 14.49
CA LEU A 365 24.72 -3.29 13.54
C LEU A 365 24.62 -1.78 13.82
N ALA A 366 23.51 -1.34 14.40
CA ALA A 366 23.35 0.05 14.85
C ALA A 366 24.05 0.35 16.19
N GLY A 367 24.58 -0.65 16.86
CA GLY A 367 25.26 -0.50 18.16
C GLY A 367 24.33 -0.44 19.36
N GLU A 368 23.05 -0.78 19.21
CA GLU A 368 22.07 -0.79 20.31
C GLU A 368 22.00 -2.11 21.07
N MET A 369 22.60 -3.16 20.54
CA MET A 369 22.62 -4.50 21.13
C MET A 369 23.97 -5.15 20.91
N GLU A 370 24.46 -5.87 21.92
CA GLU A 370 25.69 -6.65 21.82
C GLU A 370 25.39 -8.06 21.29
N PRO A 371 26.22 -8.61 20.38
CA PRO A 371 26.11 -10.02 20.01
C PRO A 371 26.55 -10.94 21.13
N ASP A 372 26.04 -12.17 21.13
CA ASP A 372 26.52 -13.20 22.09
C ASP A 372 27.83 -13.81 21.61
N GLU A 373 28.00 -14.01 20.32
CA GLU A 373 29.21 -14.53 19.67
C GLU A 373 29.49 -13.74 18.38
N GLY A 374 30.74 -13.77 17.96
CA GLY A 374 31.18 -13.13 16.75
C GLY A 374 31.41 -11.62 16.87
N SER A 375 31.68 -10.99 15.74
CA SER A 375 32.03 -9.57 15.70
C SER A 375 31.59 -8.95 14.38
N PHE A 376 31.47 -7.62 14.39
CA PHE A 376 31.27 -6.84 13.19
C PHE A 376 32.12 -5.58 13.22
N LYS A 377 32.48 -5.08 12.04
CA LYS A 377 33.29 -3.89 11.91
C LYS A 377 32.80 -3.04 10.74
N TRP A 378 32.45 -1.79 11.04
CA TRP A 378 32.20 -0.79 10.02
C TRP A 378 33.51 -0.19 9.49
N GLY A 379 33.55 0.09 8.19
CA GLY A 379 34.70 0.77 7.56
C GLY A 379 34.90 2.20 8.11
N VAL A 380 36.15 2.67 8.08
CA VAL A 380 36.54 3.98 8.63
C VAL A 380 35.87 5.18 7.92
N THR A 381 35.43 5.00 6.69
CA THR A 381 34.73 6.04 5.90
C THR A 381 33.22 6.02 6.09
N THR A 382 32.69 5.05 6.86
CA THR A 382 31.24 4.88 7.04
C THR A 382 30.69 5.74 8.16
N SER A 383 29.47 6.20 7.95
CA SER A 383 28.61 6.81 8.97
C SER A 383 27.23 6.19 8.88
N GLN A 384 26.66 5.79 10.00
CA GLN A 384 25.42 5.05 10.07
C GLN A 384 24.26 5.93 10.53
N ALA A 385 23.09 5.73 9.94
CA ALA A 385 21.83 6.21 10.47
C ALA A 385 20.84 5.04 10.53
N TYR A 386 20.13 4.94 11.63
CA TYR A 386 19.22 3.83 11.92
C TYR A 386 17.78 4.30 12.08
N PHE A 387 16.89 3.63 11.34
CA PHE A 387 15.45 3.80 11.45
C PHE A 387 14.89 2.56 12.19
N PRO A 388 14.55 2.68 13.49
CA PRO A 388 14.10 1.56 14.30
C PRO A 388 12.65 1.18 13.98
N LYS A 389 12.31 -0.09 14.15
CA LYS A 389 10.94 -0.59 14.04
C LYS A 389 10.04 -0.02 15.13
N ASP A 390 10.51 -0.04 16.37
CA ASP A 390 9.86 0.63 17.51
C ASP A 390 10.51 2.00 17.74
N ASN A 391 9.76 3.04 17.48
CA ASN A 391 10.20 4.42 17.62
C ASN A 391 9.62 5.13 18.86
N THR A 392 8.94 4.42 19.73
CA THR A 392 8.21 5.00 20.87
C THR A 392 9.12 5.84 21.77
N SER A 393 10.32 5.35 22.06
CA SER A 393 11.28 6.06 22.91
C SER A 393 11.82 7.36 22.30
N GLU A 394 11.85 7.47 20.99
CA GLU A 394 12.31 8.68 20.28
C GLU A 394 11.37 9.88 20.48
N PHE A 395 10.09 9.62 20.69
CA PHE A 395 9.03 10.62 20.75
C PHE A 395 8.40 10.78 22.13
N ASP A 396 8.90 10.10 23.14
CA ASP A 396 8.42 10.19 24.53
C ASP A 396 9.09 11.34 25.27
N ASN A 397 8.83 12.57 24.81
CA ASN A 397 9.33 13.81 25.43
C ASN A 397 8.41 14.99 25.09
N ASP A 398 8.69 16.15 25.70
CA ASP A 398 7.91 17.37 25.54
C ASP A 398 8.46 18.34 24.48
N LEU A 399 9.40 17.91 23.64
CA LEU A 399 9.98 18.75 22.58
C LEU A 399 8.98 19.00 21.45
N THR A 400 9.09 20.17 20.83
CA THR A 400 8.46 20.42 19.53
C THR A 400 9.21 19.68 18.43
N ILE A 401 8.59 19.47 17.26
CA ILE A 401 9.24 18.83 16.12
C ILE A 401 10.53 19.57 15.74
N VAL A 402 10.50 20.90 15.70
CA VAL A 402 11.67 21.73 15.38
C VAL A 402 12.79 21.54 16.40
N ASP A 403 12.49 21.59 17.69
CA ASP A 403 13.49 21.42 18.75
C ASP A 403 14.04 19.99 18.77
N TRP A 404 13.19 18.99 18.57
CA TRP A 404 13.58 17.60 18.47
C TRP A 404 14.58 17.37 17.32
N LEU A 405 14.28 17.84 16.12
CA LEU A 405 15.16 17.68 14.97
C LEU A 405 16.45 18.54 15.10
N THR A 406 16.37 19.72 15.70
CA THR A 406 17.53 20.57 15.97
C THR A 406 18.57 19.84 16.85
N GLY A 407 18.11 19.02 17.78
CA GLY A 407 18.98 18.18 18.61
C GLY A 407 19.87 17.22 17.82
N TYR A 408 19.40 16.74 16.68
CA TYR A 408 20.13 15.82 15.78
C TYR A 408 20.84 16.53 14.61
N SER A 409 20.58 17.81 14.41
CA SER A 409 21.17 18.56 13.30
C SER A 409 22.63 18.94 13.58
N PRO A 410 23.56 18.76 12.63
CA PRO A 410 24.92 19.28 12.75
C PRO A 410 24.95 20.82 12.71
N VAL A 411 23.97 21.44 12.06
CA VAL A 411 23.79 22.89 11.98
C VAL A 411 22.63 23.29 12.89
N LYS A 412 22.92 24.02 13.96
CA LYS A 412 21.94 24.46 14.96
C LYS A 412 21.18 25.73 14.57
N ASP A 413 20.77 25.82 13.30
CA ASP A 413 19.97 26.93 12.78
C ASP A 413 18.53 26.49 12.53
N VAL A 414 17.56 27.20 13.10
CA VAL A 414 16.14 26.94 12.99
C VAL A 414 15.66 26.96 11.52
N THR A 415 16.20 27.89 10.72
CA THR A 415 15.82 27.98 9.30
C THR A 415 16.28 26.76 8.51
N TYR A 416 17.48 26.28 8.79
CA TYR A 416 18.01 25.06 8.19
C TYR A 416 17.17 23.82 8.56
N VAL A 417 16.85 23.66 9.83
CA VAL A 417 16.01 22.57 10.33
C VAL A 417 14.60 22.62 9.76
N ARG A 418 13.98 23.80 9.72
CA ARG A 418 12.66 24.00 9.11
C ARG A 418 12.64 23.69 7.60
N GLY A 419 13.75 23.86 6.91
CA GLY A 419 13.90 23.45 5.52
C GLY A 419 13.72 21.95 5.31
N PHE A 420 14.32 21.12 6.16
CA PHE A 420 14.11 19.66 6.13
C PHE A 420 12.67 19.27 6.48
N LEU A 421 12.10 19.88 7.51
CA LEU A 421 10.73 19.61 7.93
C LEU A 421 9.72 20.04 6.86
N GLY A 422 9.93 21.15 6.18
CA GLY A 422 9.08 21.59 5.08
C GLY A 422 9.06 20.60 3.90
N ARG A 423 10.22 20.02 3.57
CA ARG A 423 10.31 18.94 2.56
C ARG A 423 9.53 17.70 2.96
N MET A 424 9.42 17.45 4.25
CA MET A 424 8.69 16.30 4.81
C MET A 424 7.24 16.64 5.18
N LEU A 425 6.69 17.71 4.60
CA LEU A 425 5.30 18.15 4.74
C LEU A 425 4.95 18.72 6.13
N PHE A 426 5.94 19.16 6.89
CA PHE A 426 5.76 19.91 8.13
C PHE A 426 6.01 21.39 7.89
N ALA A 427 4.99 22.11 7.46
CA ALA A 427 5.09 23.52 7.15
C ALA A 427 4.38 24.40 8.19
N GLY A 428 4.89 25.61 8.41
CA GLY A 428 4.26 26.60 9.28
C GLY A 428 4.11 26.13 10.72
N GLU A 429 2.87 26.08 11.18
CA GLU A 429 2.53 25.71 12.56
C GLU A 429 2.76 24.23 12.89
N ASP A 430 2.90 23.36 11.89
CA ASP A 430 3.18 21.95 12.13
C ASP A 430 4.50 21.72 12.88
N GLY A 431 5.49 22.58 12.66
CA GLY A 431 6.80 22.49 13.31
C GLY A 431 6.79 22.75 14.82
N VAL A 432 5.72 23.37 15.35
CA VAL A 432 5.56 23.65 16.79
C VAL A 432 4.72 22.58 17.51
N LYS A 433 4.18 21.60 16.79
CA LYS A 433 3.53 20.44 17.42
C LYS A 433 4.52 19.69 18.29
N LYS A 434 4.04 19.16 19.40
CA LYS A 434 4.87 18.30 20.26
C LYS A 434 4.99 16.91 19.65
N VAL A 435 6.18 16.32 19.73
CA VAL A 435 6.46 15.02 19.11
C VAL A 435 5.63 13.87 19.71
N LYS A 436 5.22 14.00 20.97
CA LYS A 436 4.38 12.99 21.65
C LYS A 436 2.95 12.86 21.12
N VAL A 437 2.43 13.87 20.42
CA VAL A 437 1.06 13.89 19.88
C VAL A 437 0.99 13.54 18.39
N LEU A 438 2.10 13.19 17.78
CA LEU A 438 2.17 12.86 16.35
C LEU A 438 1.49 11.53 16.02
N SER A 439 0.86 11.48 14.85
CA SER A 439 0.39 10.23 14.25
C SER A 439 1.56 9.30 13.85
N GLY A 440 1.26 8.03 13.60
CA GLY A 440 2.27 7.07 13.15
C GLY A 440 3.02 7.53 11.89
N GLY A 441 2.30 8.00 10.88
CA GLY A 441 2.91 8.52 9.65
C GLY A 441 3.73 9.79 9.85
N GLU A 442 3.29 10.69 10.72
CA GLU A 442 4.05 11.90 11.09
C GLU A 442 5.35 11.54 11.81
N LYS A 443 5.31 10.58 12.74
CA LYS A 443 6.52 10.07 13.41
C LYS A 443 7.54 9.48 12.42
N VAL A 444 7.07 8.68 11.47
CA VAL A 444 7.93 8.13 10.41
C VAL A 444 8.56 9.24 9.57
N ARG A 445 7.81 10.25 9.17
CA ARG A 445 8.35 11.39 8.43
C ARG A 445 9.37 12.19 9.25
N CYS A 446 9.18 12.33 10.55
CA CYS A 446 10.18 12.92 11.45
C CYS A 446 11.49 12.10 11.48
N LEU A 447 11.40 10.77 11.62
CA LEU A 447 12.58 9.90 11.59
C LEU A 447 13.32 9.95 10.26
N LEU A 448 12.60 10.02 9.14
CA LEU A 448 13.20 10.20 7.82
C LEU A 448 13.91 11.56 7.71
N SER A 449 13.35 12.63 8.28
CA SER A 449 14.01 13.94 8.38
C SER A 449 15.32 13.85 9.18
N LYS A 450 15.30 13.13 10.29
CA LYS A 450 16.50 12.86 11.12
C LYS A 450 17.58 12.13 10.33
N MET A 451 17.19 11.13 9.53
CA MET A 451 18.15 10.40 8.70
C MET A 451 18.73 11.24 7.57
N MET A 452 17.92 12.08 6.92
CA MET A 452 18.39 12.99 5.89
C MET A 452 19.37 14.05 6.45
N ILE A 453 19.05 14.64 7.60
CA ILE A 453 19.87 15.69 8.21
C ILE A 453 21.19 15.17 8.76
N SER A 454 21.28 13.88 9.08
CA SER A 454 22.48 13.24 9.59
C SER A 454 23.64 13.22 8.58
N GLY A 455 23.34 13.21 7.28
CA GLY A 455 24.35 13.07 6.24
C GLY A 455 25.05 11.71 6.19
N ALA A 456 24.47 10.68 6.79
CA ALA A 456 25.05 9.34 6.81
C ALA A 456 25.12 8.70 5.42
N ASN A 457 26.17 7.90 5.19
CA ASN A 457 26.38 7.18 3.95
C ASN A 457 26.00 5.70 4.02
N CYS A 458 25.64 5.20 5.21
CA CYS A 458 25.08 3.87 5.43
C CYS A 458 23.75 4.02 6.15
N LEU A 459 22.67 3.58 5.52
CA LEU A 459 21.31 3.70 6.06
C LEU A 459 20.77 2.33 6.43
N ILE A 460 20.18 2.21 7.61
CA ILE A 460 19.54 0.99 8.09
C ILE A 460 18.07 1.32 8.37
N PHE A 461 17.16 0.62 7.68
CA PHE A 461 15.72 0.79 7.83
C PHE A 461 15.05 -0.51 8.27
N ASP A 462 14.36 -0.47 9.38
CA ASP A 462 13.53 -1.57 9.85
C ASP A 462 12.04 -1.22 9.66
N GLU A 463 11.43 -1.77 8.60
CA GLU A 463 10.03 -1.55 8.23
C GLU A 463 9.64 -0.06 8.11
N PRO A 464 10.33 0.73 7.27
CA PRO A 464 10.10 2.18 7.19
C PRO A 464 8.78 2.56 6.52
N THR A 465 8.16 1.64 5.78
CA THR A 465 6.92 1.89 5.04
C THR A 465 5.66 1.67 5.86
N ASN A 466 5.76 1.06 7.03
CA ASN A 466 4.64 0.95 7.96
C ASN A 466 4.12 2.35 8.32
N HIS A 467 2.83 2.53 8.32
CA HIS A 467 2.14 3.81 8.59
C HIS A 467 2.35 4.93 7.56
N LEU A 468 3.02 4.68 6.45
CA LEU A 468 3.12 5.63 5.35
C LEU A 468 1.99 5.49 4.34
N ASP A 469 1.55 6.62 3.79
CA ASP A 469 0.69 6.62 2.62
C ASP A 469 1.47 6.25 1.34
N MET A 470 0.75 5.99 0.27
CA MET A 470 1.35 5.57 -1.01
C MET A 470 2.31 6.61 -1.57
N GLU A 471 2.00 7.90 -1.42
CA GLU A 471 2.83 9.01 -1.86
C GLU A 471 4.16 9.05 -1.11
N SER A 472 4.13 8.87 0.19
CA SER A 472 5.34 8.83 1.04
C SER A 472 6.17 7.57 0.78
N ILE A 473 5.54 6.41 0.59
CA ILE A 473 6.23 5.18 0.18
C ILE A 473 6.95 5.38 -1.16
N THR A 474 6.28 5.95 -2.13
CA THR A 474 6.85 6.25 -3.46
C THR A 474 8.04 7.20 -3.35
N ALA A 475 7.93 8.26 -2.55
CA ALA A 475 9.00 9.22 -2.33
C ALA A 475 10.23 8.57 -1.65
N LEU A 476 10.02 7.74 -0.64
CA LEU A 476 11.10 7.00 0.03
C LEU A 476 11.76 6.01 -0.91
N ASN A 477 10.98 5.28 -1.68
CA ASN A 477 11.48 4.33 -2.69
C ASN A 477 12.38 5.03 -3.71
N ASN A 478 11.93 6.13 -4.30
CA ASN A 478 12.72 6.92 -5.24
C ASN A 478 13.98 7.52 -4.58
N GLY A 479 13.89 7.96 -3.34
CA GLY A 479 15.01 8.47 -2.58
C GLY A 479 16.11 7.43 -2.34
N LEU A 480 15.74 6.20 -2.05
CA LEU A 480 16.68 5.09 -1.86
C LEU A 480 17.27 4.58 -3.18
N ILE A 481 16.50 4.54 -4.26
CA ILE A 481 17.02 4.20 -5.59
C ILE A 481 18.14 5.16 -6.01
N LYS A 482 17.98 6.44 -5.74
CA LYS A 482 18.96 7.49 -6.08
C LYS A 482 20.09 7.63 -5.06
N PHE A 483 19.96 7.05 -3.89
CA PHE A 483 20.94 7.16 -2.82
C PHE A 483 22.29 6.55 -3.23
N PRO A 484 23.40 7.33 -3.21
CA PRO A 484 24.70 6.84 -3.68
C PRO A 484 25.45 5.98 -2.65
N GLY A 485 24.94 5.88 -1.42
CA GLY A 485 25.54 5.08 -0.35
C GLY A 485 25.00 3.66 -0.27
N VAL A 486 25.25 3.02 0.87
CA VAL A 486 24.80 1.67 1.19
C VAL A 486 23.53 1.71 2.02
N ALA A 487 22.57 0.86 1.70
CA ALA A 487 21.34 0.70 2.47
C ALA A 487 21.10 -0.76 2.84
N LEU A 488 20.73 -0.98 4.09
CA LEU A 488 20.20 -2.23 4.62
C LEU A 488 18.74 -1.96 5.01
N PHE A 489 17.81 -2.76 4.54
CA PHE A 489 16.41 -2.52 4.87
C PHE A 489 15.58 -3.80 4.91
N SER A 490 14.52 -3.75 5.68
CA SER A 490 13.44 -4.72 5.74
C SER A 490 12.14 -4.00 5.40
N CYS A 491 11.38 -4.51 4.46
CA CYS A 491 10.16 -3.88 3.99
C CYS A 491 9.17 -4.91 3.45
N HIS A 492 7.88 -4.73 3.70
CA HIS A 492 6.82 -5.58 3.17
C HIS A 492 6.27 -5.10 1.82
N ASP A 493 6.64 -3.91 1.36
CA ASP A 493 6.23 -3.40 0.05
C ASP A 493 7.05 -4.07 -1.07
N HIS A 494 6.41 -4.93 -1.85
CA HIS A 494 7.07 -5.71 -2.89
C HIS A 494 7.74 -4.82 -3.95
N GLN A 495 7.04 -3.79 -4.41
CA GLN A 495 7.57 -2.84 -5.39
C GLN A 495 8.81 -2.10 -4.87
N PHE A 496 8.80 -1.73 -3.61
CA PHE A 496 9.92 -1.08 -2.95
C PHE A 496 11.18 -1.98 -2.92
N VAL A 497 11.01 -3.24 -2.51
CA VAL A 497 12.10 -4.22 -2.48
C VAL A 497 12.62 -4.50 -3.88
N GLU A 498 11.73 -4.78 -4.84
CA GLU A 498 12.11 -5.12 -6.22
C GLU A 498 12.88 -3.99 -6.91
N THR A 499 12.49 -2.75 -6.73
CA THR A 499 13.11 -1.61 -7.42
C THR A 499 14.34 -1.05 -6.72
N THR A 500 14.55 -1.34 -5.45
CA THR A 500 15.65 -0.80 -4.65
C THR A 500 16.79 -1.80 -4.46
N ALA A 501 16.47 -3.06 -4.16
CA ALA A 501 17.47 -4.05 -3.78
C ALA A 501 18.25 -4.59 -4.99
N ASN A 502 19.56 -4.71 -4.83
CA ASN A 502 20.46 -5.44 -5.72
C ASN A 502 21.06 -6.69 -5.06
N ARG A 503 20.72 -6.90 -3.80
CA ARG A 503 21.17 -8.05 -3.00
C ARG A 503 20.07 -8.42 -2.01
N ILE A 504 19.76 -9.70 -1.94
CA ILE A 504 18.72 -10.24 -1.06
C ILE A 504 19.37 -11.12 0.02
N MET A 505 18.99 -10.87 1.26
CA MET A 505 19.35 -11.71 2.40
C MET A 505 18.10 -12.20 3.11
N GLU A 506 18.09 -13.45 3.51
CA GLU A 506 17.02 -14.05 4.31
C GLU A 506 17.61 -14.76 5.52
N ILE A 507 17.11 -14.45 6.70
CA ILE A 507 17.44 -15.17 7.92
C ILE A 507 16.35 -16.23 8.14
N LEU A 508 16.74 -17.49 8.02
CA LEU A 508 15.83 -18.63 8.16
C LEU A 508 15.37 -18.82 9.62
N PRO A 509 14.32 -19.61 9.85
CA PRO A 509 13.83 -19.86 11.22
C PRO A 509 14.88 -20.44 12.18
N ASN A 510 15.87 -21.18 11.66
CA ASN A 510 17.01 -21.69 12.45
C ASN A 510 18.13 -20.65 12.69
N GLY A 511 17.95 -19.41 12.24
CA GLY A 511 18.90 -18.31 12.41
C GLY A 511 20.03 -18.25 11.38
N THR A 512 20.08 -19.15 10.40
CA THR A 512 21.09 -19.13 9.34
C THR A 512 20.74 -18.17 8.22
N LEU A 513 21.75 -17.67 7.52
CA LEU A 513 21.64 -16.66 6.48
C LEU A 513 21.68 -17.26 5.07
N ILE A 514 20.76 -16.85 4.23
CA ILE A 514 20.88 -16.96 2.77
C ILE A 514 21.24 -15.58 2.23
N ASP A 515 22.27 -15.51 1.40
CA ASP A 515 22.79 -14.27 0.80
C ASP A 515 22.98 -14.46 -0.70
N LYS A 516 22.24 -13.70 -1.51
CA LYS A 516 22.26 -13.78 -2.96
C LYS A 516 22.29 -12.38 -3.60
N ILE A 517 23.15 -12.21 -4.56
CA ILE A 517 23.19 -11.00 -5.42
C ILE A 517 22.17 -11.20 -6.52
N THR A 518 20.95 -10.72 -6.32
CA THR A 518 19.82 -10.94 -7.21
C THR A 518 18.73 -9.90 -6.96
N THR A 519 17.73 -9.85 -7.83
CA THR A 519 16.49 -9.10 -7.59
C THR A 519 15.51 -9.92 -6.73
N TYR A 520 14.49 -9.24 -6.18
CA TYR A 520 13.52 -9.91 -5.32
C TYR A 520 12.67 -10.94 -6.06
N ASP A 521 12.21 -10.61 -7.27
CA ASP A 521 11.41 -11.53 -8.09
C ASP A 521 12.21 -12.77 -8.51
N GLU A 522 13.48 -12.60 -8.91
CA GLU A 522 14.37 -13.73 -9.21
C GLU A 522 14.62 -14.60 -7.99
N TYR A 523 14.79 -13.98 -6.82
CA TYR A 523 14.97 -14.69 -5.56
C TYR A 523 13.75 -15.54 -5.20
N LEU A 524 12.54 -14.99 -5.31
CA LEU A 524 11.29 -15.70 -5.04
C LEU A 524 11.03 -16.85 -6.02
N ALA A 525 11.44 -16.68 -7.28
CA ALA A 525 11.29 -17.71 -8.32
C ALA A 525 12.35 -18.84 -8.25
N SER A 526 13.36 -18.72 -7.38
CA SER A 526 14.44 -19.70 -7.27
C SER A 526 13.98 -20.98 -6.57
N ASP A 527 14.04 -22.12 -7.28
CA ASP A 527 13.71 -23.43 -6.73
C ASP A 527 14.66 -23.86 -5.59
N GLU A 528 15.90 -23.45 -5.65
CA GLU A 528 16.88 -23.72 -4.59
C GLU A 528 16.46 -23.08 -3.27
N MET A 529 15.99 -21.83 -3.32
CA MET A 529 15.53 -21.11 -2.15
C MET A 529 14.22 -21.70 -1.59
N ALA A 530 13.31 -22.09 -2.47
CA ALA A 530 12.07 -22.76 -2.08
C ALA A 530 12.35 -24.09 -1.35
N ARG A 531 13.29 -24.89 -1.83
CA ARG A 531 13.72 -26.15 -1.18
C ARG A 531 14.32 -25.90 0.20
N LYS A 532 15.20 -24.91 0.34
CA LYS A 532 15.82 -24.57 1.64
C LYS A 532 14.76 -24.16 2.66
N ARG A 533 13.78 -23.35 2.28
CA ARG A 533 12.66 -22.98 3.17
C ARG A 533 11.82 -24.18 3.60
N THR A 534 11.52 -25.07 2.67
CA THR A 534 10.66 -26.25 2.92
C THR A 534 11.34 -27.26 3.87
N VAL A 535 12.64 -27.50 3.72
CA VAL A 535 13.39 -28.41 4.60
C VAL A 535 13.35 -27.91 6.06
N PHE A 536 13.48 -26.61 6.29
CA PHE A 536 13.45 -26.05 7.64
C PHE A 536 12.07 -25.97 8.28
N THR A 537 10.99 -25.96 7.50
CA THR A 537 9.62 -26.11 8.02
C THR A 537 9.30 -27.55 8.41
N ALA A 538 9.80 -28.52 7.67
CA ALA A 538 9.64 -29.93 7.98
C ALA A 538 10.38 -30.35 9.26
N ASP A 539 11.60 -29.85 9.47
CA ASP A 539 12.38 -30.15 10.68
C ASP A 539 11.74 -29.57 11.96
N LYS A 540 10.97 -28.47 11.86
CA LYS A 540 10.21 -27.92 13.00
C LYS A 540 8.97 -28.76 13.35
N GLU A 541 8.34 -29.40 12.39
CA GLU A 541 7.18 -30.27 12.63
C GLU A 541 7.58 -31.64 13.23
N GLU A 542 8.81 -32.10 13.02
CA GLU A 542 9.33 -33.34 13.63
C GLU A 542 9.83 -33.12 15.08
N ASP A 543 10.25 -31.94 15.46
CA ASP A 543 10.67 -31.58 16.83
C ASP A 543 9.47 -31.24 17.76
N GLU A 544 8.28 -31.02 17.25
CA GLU A 544 7.04 -30.78 18.01
C GLU A 544 6.15 -32.05 18.18
N ASN A 545 6.53 -33.20 17.63
CA ASN A 545 5.90 -34.52 17.86
C ASN A 545 6.83 -35.42 18.69
#